data_354297899a833a2ebe153bfe67cdad07
#
_entry.id   354297899a833a2ebe153bfe67cdad07
#
_cell.length_a   1.000
_cell.length_b   1.000
_cell.length_c   1.000
_cell.angle_alpha   90.00
_cell.angle_beta   90.00
_cell.angle_gamma   90.00
#
_symmetry.space_group_name_H-M   'P 1'
#
loop_
_entity.id
_entity.type
_entity.pdbx_description
1 polymer ?
#
loop_
_entity_poly.entity_id
_entity_poly.type
_entity_poly.pdbx_seq_one_letter_code
_entity_poly.pdbx_strand_id
1 'polypeptide(L)'
;MAKILIAFYSRTGTVEGLAKAAAEGAERVGAEVRLRRARELVGHDIMSSVPGWKESAEAMNARYPAPTLEDAEWADAIMFGSPTRFGSVASELKAYIDGMGGLWAKGALNGKVGSAFTGSVTPHGGNESTIISLFNPMAHLGLIIVPTGYADAAMFKGVGTPYGASVVSGNPPSGPSADELEVARFQGKRVAKVAEALRAQRN
;
A
#
# COMPACT_ATOMS: atom_id res chain seq x y z
N MET A 1 0.25 -12.96 17.01
CA MET A 1 0.96 -11.85 16.31
C MET A 1 0.50 -11.82 14.88
N ALA A 2 -0.13 -10.73 14.46
CA ALA A 2 -0.63 -10.57 13.10
C ALA A 2 0.52 -10.46 12.10
N LYS A 3 0.33 -11.03 10.92
CA LYS A 3 1.25 -11.01 9.78
C LYS A 3 0.75 -10.03 8.73
N ILE A 4 1.52 -9.01 8.44
CA ILE A 4 1.11 -7.91 7.55
C ILE A 4 2.02 -7.89 6.32
N LEU A 5 1.41 -8.06 5.14
CA LEU A 5 2.05 -7.79 3.88
C LEU A 5 1.78 -6.33 3.48
N ILE A 6 2.81 -5.56 3.19
CA ILE A 6 2.69 -4.25 2.55
C ILE A 6 3.29 -4.38 1.14
N ALA A 7 2.42 -4.59 0.17
CA ALA A 7 2.77 -4.66 -1.24
C ALA A 7 2.58 -3.29 -1.89
N PHE A 8 3.65 -2.69 -2.39
CA PHE A 8 3.59 -1.34 -2.92
C PHE A 8 4.37 -1.19 -4.22
N TYR A 9 3.99 -0.20 -5.00
CA TYR A 9 4.79 0.37 -6.07
C TYR A 9 5.12 1.83 -5.75
N SER A 10 6.34 2.24 -6.04
CA SER A 10 6.77 3.62 -5.92
C SER A 10 7.80 3.91 -7.01
N ARG A 11 7.62 5.03 -7.73
CA ARG A 11 8.54 5.44 -8.80
C ARG A 11 9.68 6.31 -8.25
N THR A 12 9.35 7.23 -7.34
CA THR A 12 10.26 8.28 -6.86
C THR A 12 10.42 8.28 -5.33
N GLY A 13 10.01 7.20 -4.63
CA GLY A 13 10.13 7.07 -3.18
C GLY A 13 8.96 7.61 -2.37
N THR A 14 8.05 8.40 -2.94
CA THR A 14 6.94 9.02 -2.19
C THR A 14 6.02 8.00 -1.53
N VAL A 15 5.54 6.99 -2.29
CA VAL A 15 4.71 5.90 -1.75
C VAL A 15 5.52 4.96 -0.87
N GLU A 16 6.82 4.80 -1.13
CA GLU A 16 7.75 4.08 -0.24
C GLU A 16 7.76 4.68 1.17
N GLY A 17 7.78 6.02 1.28
CA GLY A 17 7.73 6.70 2.57
C GLY A 17 6.49 6.33 3.38
N LEU A 18 5.31 6.30 2.76
CA LEU A 18 4.07 5.85 3.41
C LEU A 18 4.12 4.36 3.78
N ALA A 19 4.67 3.50 2.90
CA ALA A 19 4.81 2.07 3.16
C ALA A 19 5.68 1.80 4.40
N LYS A 20 6.79 2.51 4.54
CA LYS A 20 7.66 2.44 5.72
C LYS A 20 6.97 2.90 6.99
N ALA A 21 6.26 4.03 6.95
CA ALA A 21 5.52 4.54 8.09
C ALA A 21 4.39 3.60 8.52
N ALA A 22 3.67 3.00 7.56
CA ALA A 22 2.65 1.99 7.85
C ALA A 22 3.27 0.75 8.50
N ALA A 23 4.43 0.29 8.03
CA ALA A 23 5.18 -0.80 8.65
C ALA A 23 5.55 -0.48 10.11
N GLU A 24 6.16 0.69 10.36
CA GLU A 24 6.47 1.15 11.71
C GLU A 24 5.24 1.15 12.62
N GLY A 25 4.10 1.62 12.12
CA GLY A 25 2.84 1.65 12.87
C GLY A 25 2.33 0.25 13.25
N ALA A 26 2.44 -0.71 12.35
CA ALA A 26 2.06 -2.11 12.58
C ALA A 26 3.04 -2.81 13.55
N GLU A 27 4.33 -2.62 13.38
CA GLU A 27 5.39 -3.20 14.23
C GLU A 27 5.31 -2.70 15.66
N ARG A 28 4.96 -1.42 15.90
CA ARG A 28 4.76 -0.86 17.25
C ARG A 28 3.66 -1.55 18.05
N VAL A 29 2.77 -2.29 17.44
CA VAL A 29 1.73 -3.09 18.11
C VAL A 29 2.00 -4.59 18.00
N GLY A 30 3.23 -4.97 17.64
CA GLY A 30 3.72 -6.34 17.68
C GLY A 30 3.41 -7.16 16.42
N ALA A 31 3.05 -6.55 15.29
CA ALA A 31 2.86 -7.27 14.04
C ALA A 31 4.20 -7.66 13.41
N GLU A 32 4.22 -8.80 12.71
CA GLU A 32 5.30 -9.17 11.79
C GLU A 32 5.00 -8.57 10.42
N VAL A 33 5.93 -7.79 9.84
CA VAL A 33 5.69 -7.06 8.60
C VAL A 33 6.63 -7.51 7.49
N ARG A 34 6.07 -7.72 6.29
CA ARG A 34 6.83 -7.88 5.04
C ARG A 34 6.57 -6.71 4.12
N LEU A 35 7.61 -5.92 3.83
CA LEU A 35 7.59 -4.89 2.78
C LEU A 35 8.01 -5.52 1.46
N ARG A 36 7.19 -5.35 0.40
CA ARG A 36 7.42 -5.87 -0.94
C ARG A 36 7.13 -4.81 -1.98
N ARG A 37 8.07 -4.64 -2.92
CA ARG A 37 7.93 -3.64 -3.99
C ARG A 37 7.67 -4.31 -5.34
N ALA A 38 6.53 -3.97 -5.97
CA ALA A 38 6.26 -4.36 -7.35
C ALA A 38 7.32 -3.78 -8.30
N ARG A 39 7.71 -4.56 -9.30
CA ARG A 39 8.73 -4.21 -10.28
C ARG A 39 8.14 -3.39 -11.41
N GLU A 40 8.97 -2.58 -12.06
CA GLU A 40 8.63 -1.90 -13.30
C GLU A 40 8.26 -2.92 -14.39
N LEU A 41 7.25 -2.57 -15.19
CA LEU A 41 6.81 -3.35 -16.35
C LEU A 41 7.46 -2.88 -17.67
N VAL A 42 8.31 -1.85 -17.59
CA VAL A 42 9.01 -1.26 -18.73
C VAL A 42 10.52 -1.55 -18.66
N GLY A 43 11.17 -1.51 -19.81
CA GLY A 43 12.62 -1.73 -19.90
C GLY A 43 13.46 -0.56 -19.39
N HIS A 44 14.75 -0.81 -19.22
CA HIS A 44 15.71 0.18 -18.74
C HIS A 44 15.84 1.41 -19.67
N ASP A 45 15.65 1.24 -20.98
CA ASP A 45 15.62 2.31 -21.97
C ASP A 45 14.53 3.34 -21.66
N ILE A 46 13.32 2.88 -21.38
CA ILE A 46 12.19 3.75 -21.02
C ILE A 46 12.43 4.42 -19.67
N MET A 47 12.91 3.68 -18.66
CA MET A 47 13.21 4.27 -17.35
C MET A 47 14.28 5.36 -17.46
N SER A 48 15.31 5.15 -18.27
CA SER A 48 16.41 6.11 -18.47
C SER A 48 15.97 7.40 -19.19
N SER A 49 14.84 7.38 -19.90
CA SER A 49 14.29 8.58 -20.53
C SER A 49 13.71 9.59 -19.52
N VAL A 50 13.53 9.20 -18.26
CA VAL A 50 13.01 10.06 -17.19
C VAL A 50 14.08 10.18 -16.09
N PRO A 51 14.60 11.38 -15.84
CA PRO A 51 15.67 11.58 -14.87
C PRO A 51 15.35 10.99 -13.49
N GLY A 52 16.29 10.22 -12.93
CA GLY A 52 16.22 9.63 -11.60
C GLY A 52 15.31 8.43 -11.45
N TRP A 53 14.53 8.03 -12.47
CA TRP A 53 13.63 6.88 -12.33
C TRP A 53 14.39 5.57 -12.21
N LYS A 54 15.34 5.32 -13.13
CA LYS A 54 16.12 4.09 -13.14
C LYS A 54 16.90 3.90 -11.84
N GLU A 55 17.61 4.93 -11.40
CA GLU A 55 18.41 4.92 -10.17
C GLU A 55 17.53 4.69 -8.94
N SER A 56 16.38 5.34 -8.87
CA SER A 56 15.40 5.15 -7.79
C SER A 56 14.84 3.73 -7.78
N ALA A 57 14.52 3.17 -8.96
CA ALA A 57 14.03 1.81 -9.10
C ALA A 57 15.09 0.78 -8.65
N GLU A 58 16.33 0.92 -9.12
CA GLU A 58 17.44 0.04 -8.74
C GLU A 58 17.72 0.07 -7.23
N ALA A 59 17.76 1.27 -6.63
CA ALA A 59 17.97 1.45 -5.21
C ALA A 59 16.84 0.83 -4.36
N MET A 60 15.58 0.98 -4.76
CA MET A 60 14.46 0.34 -4.06
C MET A 60 14.42 -1.17 -4.31
N ASN A 61 14.77 -1.64 -5.51
CA ASN A 61 14.82 -3.07 -5.83
C ASN A 61 15.89 -3.82 -5.03
N ALA A 62 17.01 -3.16 -4.69
CA ALA A 62 18.03 -3.71 -3.81
C ALA A 62 17.56 -3.84 -2.34
N ARG A 63 16.63 -2.96 -1.91
CA ARG A 63 16.12 -2.94 -0.53
C ARG A 63 14.90 -3.85 -0.31
N TYR A 64 14.03 -3.96 -1.30
CA TYR A 64 12.77 -4.68 -1.17
C TYR A 64 12.65 -5.82 -2.17
N PRO A 65 12.41 -7.06 -1.72
CA PRO A 65 12.01 -8.14 -2.61
C PRO A 65 10.72 -7.80 -3.37
N ALA A 66 10.52 -8.43 -4.54
CA ALA A 66 9.23 -8.38 -5.23
C ALA A 66 8.16 -9.12 -4.42
N PRO A 67 6.88 -8.68 -4.46
CA PRO A 67 5.80 -9.42 -3.83
C PRO A 67 5.57 -10.76 -4.54
N THR A 68 5.32 -11.81 -3.75
CA THR A 68 4.98 -13.15 -4.24
C THR A 68 3.57 -13.56 -3.81
N LEU A 69 3.02 -14.61 -4.42
CA LEU A 69 1.72 -15.15 -4.01
C LEU A 69 1.81 -15.78 -2.61
N GLU A 70 2.95 -16.36 -2.27
CA GLU A 70 3.22 -16.91 -0.94
C GLU A 70 3.23 -15.83 0.14
N ASP A 71 3.69 -14.61 -0.17
CA ASP A 71 3.58 -13.47 0.74
C ASP A 71 2.10 -13.12 1.02
N ALA A 72 1.22 -13.15 0.00
CA ALA A 72 -0.20 -12.90 0.16
C ALA A 72 -0.89 -14.02 0.96
N GLU A 73 -0.53 -15.27 0.72
CA GLU A 73 -1.05 -16.41 1.46
C GLU A 73 -0.58 -16.41 2.92
N TRP A 74 0.67 -16.05 3.19
CA TRP A 74 1.25 -15.93 4.52
C TRP A 74 0.56 -14.86 5.38
N ALA A 75 0.13 -13.74 4.78
CA ALA A 75 -0.36 -12.57 5.50
C ALA A 75 -1.74 -12.79 6.13
N ASP A 76 -1.98 -12.17 7.28
CA ASP A 76 -3.30 -11.95 7.90
C ASP A 76 -3.96 -10.69 7.38
N ALA A 77 -3.15 -9.71 6.95
CA ALA A 77 -3.61 -8.49 6.29
C ALA A 77 -2.70 -8.12 5.12
N ILE A 78 -3.28 -7.52 4.08
CA ILE A 78 -2.56 -6.99 2.92
C ILE A 78 -2.87 -5.49 2.80
N MET A 79 -1.82 -4.67 2.83
CA MET A 79 -1.91 -3.26 2.52
C MET A 79 -1.33 -3.02 1.12
N PHE A 80 -2.12 -2.41 0.23
CA PHE A 80 -1.71 -2.08 -1.13
C PHE A 80 -1.36 -0.60 -1.24
N GLY A 81 -0.11 -0.31 -1.64
CA GLY A 81 0.39 1.05 -1.84
C GLY A 81 0.67 1.34 -3.31
N SER A 82 0.01 2.35 -3.88
CA SER A 82 0.18 2.70 -5.29
C SER A 82 0.21 4.21 -5.49
N PRO A 83 1.10 4.75 -6.32
CA PRO A 83 0.87 6.10 -6.82
C PRO A 83 -0.38 6.10 -7.71
N THR A 84 -1.06 7.25 -7.78
CA THR A 84 -2.16 7.39 -8.73
C THR A 84 -1.65 7.29 -10.17
N ARG A 85 -2.40 6.62 -11.00
CA ARG A 85 -2.29 6.63 -12.46
C ARG A 85 -3.66 6.93 -13.02
N PHE A 86 -3.90 8.22 -13.34
CA PHE A 86 -5.18 8.70 -13.86
C PHE A 86 -6.38 8.31 -12.95
N GLY A 87 -6.20 8.46 -11.63
CA GLY A 87 -7.23 8.12 -10.64
C GLY A 87 -7.39 6.62 -10.34
N SER A 88 -6.43 5.79 -10.75
CA SER A 88 -6.47 4.34 -10.54
C SER A 88 -5.10 3.81 -10.07
N VAL A 89 -5.06 2.53 -9.72
CA VAL A 89 -3.85 1.79 -9.33
C VAL A 89 -2.84 1.73 -10.48
N ALA A 90 -1.55 1.82 -10.17
CA ALA A 90 -0.47 1.64 -11.13
C ALA A 90 -0.43 0.20 -11.66
N SER A 91 -0.14 0.06 -12.96
CA SER A 91 -0.08 -1.24 -13.66
C SER A 91 0.85 -2.24 -12.99
N GLU A 92 1.95 -1.78 -12.44
CA GLU A 92 2.95 -2.61 -11.75
C GLU A 92 2.36 -3.33 -10.52
N LEU A 93 1.58 -2.62 -9.70
CA LEU A 93 0.90 -3.23 -8.56
C LEU A 93 -0.32 -4.03 -9.01
N LYS A 94 -1.04 -3.54 -10.03
CA LYS A 94 -2.21 -4.25 -10.58
C LYS A 94 -1.85 -5.61 -11.15
N ALA A 95 -0.70 -5.73 -11.82
CA ALA A 95 -0.21 -7.02 -12.32
C ALA A 95 0.00 -8.05 -11.19
N TYR A 96 0.52 -7.62 -10.04
CA TYR A 96 0.60 -8.49 -8.87
C TYR A 96 -0.78 -8.91 -8.37
N ILE A 97 -1.73 -7.97 -8.26
CA ILE A 97 -3.10 -8.26 -7.83
C ILE A 97 -3.79 -9.24 -8.80
N ASP A 98 -3.63 -9.04 -10.12
CA ASP A 98 -4.20 -9.92 -11.15
C ASP A 98 -3.61 -11.34 -11.08
N GLY A 99 -2.36 -11.48 -10.64
CA GLY A 99 -1.74 -12.77 -10.39
C GLY A 99 -2.37 -13.58 -9.25
N MET A 100 -3.21 -12.99 -8.40
CA MET A 100 -3.84 -13.67 -7.26
C MET A 100 -5.02 -14.56 -7.64
N GLY A 101 -5.35 -14.72 -8.92
CA GLY A 101 -6.48 -15.53 -9.38
C GLY A 101 -6.49 -16.96 -8.83
N GLY A 102 -5.32 -17.61 -8.70
CA GLY A 102 -5.19 -18.93 -8.10
C GLY A 102 -5.51 -18.97 -6.59
N LEU A 103 -5.15 -17.93 -5.85
CA LEU A 103 -5.48 -17.78 -4.42
C LEU A 103 -6.97 -17.49 -4.24
N TRP A 104 -7.54 -16.65 -5.10
CA TRP A 104 -8.98 -16.38 -5.13
C TRP A 104 -9.78 -17.66 -5.36
N ALA A 105 -9.43 -18.44 -6.37
CA ALA A 105 -10.13 -19.69 -6.66
C ALA A 105 -10.14 -20.70 -5.51
N LYS A 106 -9.10 -20.69 -4.67
CA LYS A 106 -8.98 -21.52 -3.46
C LYS A 106 -9.64 -20.89 -2.23
N GLY A 107 -10.15 -19.66 -2.31
CA GLY A 107 -10.65 -18.91 -1.15
C GLY A 107 -9.57 -18.54 -0.12
N ALA A 108 -8.28 -18.62 -0.48
CA ALA A 108 -7.15 -18.47 0.44
C ALA A 108 -7.02 -17.07 1.06
N LEU A 109 -7.69 -16.08 0.48
CA LEU A 109 -7.66 -14.69 0.93
C LEU A 109 -8.93 -14.28 1.67
N ASN A 110 -9.97 -15.12 1.70
CA ASN A 110 -11.24 -14.81 2.35
C ASN A 110 -11.07 -14.49 3.83
N GLY A 111 -11.67 -13.38 4.27
CA GLY A 111 -11.64 -12.93 5.66
C GLY A 111 -10.32 -12.31 6.13
N LYS A 112 -9.28 -12.25 5.28
CA LYS A 112 -8.09 -11.46 5.59
C LYS A 112 -8.41 -9.97 5.51
N VAL A 113 -7.63 -9.14 6.20
CA VAL A 113 -7.82 -7.69 6.17
C VAL A 113 -7.17 -7.09 4.92
N GLY A 114 -7.87 -6.14 4.28
CA GLY A 114 -7.36 -5.34 3.17
C GLY A 114 -7.33 -3.85 3.52
N SER A 115 -6.30 -3.12 3.09
CA SER A 115 -6.22 -1.66 3.22
C SER A 115 -5.42 -1.08 2.05
N ALA A 116 -5.56 0.22 1.79
CA ALA A 116 -4.85 0.87 0.70
C ALA A 116 -4.33 2.26 1.08
N PHE A 117 -3.25 2.68 0.43
CA PHE A 117 -2.67 4.03 0.54
C PHE A 117 -2.09 4.46 -0.81
N THR A 118 -1.97 5.78 -1.02
CA THR A 118 -1.63 6.31 -2.34
C THR A 118 -0.82 7.62 -2.27
N GLY A 119 -0.41 8.11 -3.43
CA GLY A 119 0.19 9.43 -3.59
C GLY A 119 -0.05 10.00 -4.98
N SER A 120 -0.20 11.31 -5.03
CA SER A 120 -0.38 12.08 -6.26
C SER A 120 0.58 13.27 -6.29
N VAL A 121 0.72 13.89 -7.47
CA VAL A 121 1.50 15.12 -7.62
C VAL A 121 0.70 16.35 -7.17
N THR A 122 -0.62 16.34 -7.37
CA THR A 122 -1.51 17.47 -7.08
C THR A 122 -2.62 17.10 -6.13
N PRO A 123 -3.23 18.06 -5.39
CA PRO A 123 -4.35 17.81 -4.48
C PRO A 123 -5.53 17.10 -5.15
N HIS A 124 -5.81 17.41 -6.42
CA HIS A 124 -6.88 16.81 -7.21
C HIS A 124 -6.36 15.71 -8.15
N GLY A 125 -5.23 15.08 -7.81
CA GLY A 125 -4.58 14.02 -8.60
C GLY A 125 -5.26 12.66 -8.54
N GLY A 126 -6.35 12.51 -7.79
CA GLY A 126 -7.14 11.28 -7.70
C GLY A 126 -6.71 10.36 -6.56
N ASN A 127 -6.30 10.89 -5.41
CA ASN A 127 -5.95 10.09 -4.24
C ASN A 127 -7.12 9.21 -3.78
N GLU A 128 -8.31 9.79 -3.61
CA GLU A 128 -9.51 9.08 -3.18
C GLU A 128 -9.92 8.01 -4.20
N SER A 129 -10.01 8.39 -5.49
CA SER A 129 -10.42 7.46 -6.55
C SER A 129 -9.43 6.29 -6.70
N THR A 130 -8.13 6.53 -6.53
CA THR A 130 -7.12 5.46 -6.56
C THR A 130 -7.31 4.46 -5.41
N ILE A 131 -7.55 4.94 -4.18
CA ILE A 131 -7.80 4.05 -3.04
C ILE A 131 -9.10 3.27 -3.24
N ILE A 132 -10.18 3.94 -3.69
CA ILE A 132 -11.46 3.29 -3.98
C ILE A 132 -11.31 2.26 -5.11
N SER A 133 -10.50 2.54 -6.14
CA SER A 133 -10.22 1.57 -7.21
C SER A 133 -9.53 0.29 -6.69
N LEU A 134 -8.75 0.39 -5.61
CA LEU A 134 -8.13 -0.76 -4.93
C LEU A 134 -9.13 -1.52 -4.06
N PHE A 135 -10.19 -0.89 -3.55
CA PHE A 135 -11.22 -1.58 -2.79
C PHE A 135 -12.00 -2.60 -3.64
N ASN A 136 -12.16 -2.34 -4.94
CA ASN A 136 -12.84 -3.27 -5.84
C ASN A 136 -12.15 -4.66 -5.88
N PRO A 137 -10.86 -4.80 -6.24
CA PRO A 137 -10.22 -6.10 -6.20
C PRO A 137 -10.13 -6.69 -4.80
N MET A 138 -10.00 -5.88 -3.74
CA MET A 138 -10.04 -6.38 -2.37
C MET A 138 -11.37 -7.08 -2.06
N ALA A 139 -12.51 -6.48 -2.46
CA ALA A 139 -13.82 -7.07 -2.27
C ALA A 139 -13.96 -8.39 -3.05
N HIS A 140 -13.49 -8.44 -4.31
CA HIS A 140 -13.49 -9.66 -5.12
C HIS A 140 -12.60 -10.76 -4.53
N LEU A 141 -11.48 -10.40 -3.92
CA LEU A 141 -10.57 -11.33 -3.24
C LEU A 141 -11.10 -11.79 -1.87
N GLY A 142 -12.24 -11.28 -1.41
CA GLY A 142 -12.85 -11.62 -0.12
C GLY A 142 -12.18 -10.96 1.09
N LEU A 143 -11.41 -9.88 0.87
CA LEU A 143 -10.76 -9.15 1.96
C LEU A 143 -11.76 -8.27 2.72
N ILE A 144 -11.58 -8.17 4.03
CA ILE A 144 -12.31 -7.23 4.89
C ILE A 144 -11.60 -5.87 4.82
N ILE A 145 -12.24 -4.90 4.20
CA ILE A 145 -11.64 -3.59 3.94
C ILE A 145 -11.61 -2.75 5.23
N VAL A 146 -10.42 -2.31 5.62
CA VAL A 146 -10.17 -1.46 6.79
C VAL A 146 -9.60 -0.11 6.34
N PRO A 147 -10.44 0.93 6.23
CA PRO A 147 -10.00 2.29 5.90
C PRO A 147 -9.43 2.98 7.14
N THR A 148 -8.82 4.17 6.95
CA THR A 148 -8.40 5.04 8.06
C THR A 148 -9.60 5.57 8.85
N GLY A 149 -10.67 5.98 8.16
CA GLY A 149 -11.75 6.75 8.78
C GLY A 149 -11.23 8.08 9.37
N TYR A 150 -11.98 8.68 10.25
CA TYR A 150 -11.57 9.84 11.06
C TYR A 150 -11.30 9.43 12.52
N ALA A 151 -10.63 8.30 12.72
CA ALA A 151 -10.49 7.66 14.03
C ALA A 151 -9.23 8.10 14.79
N ASP A 152 -8.45 9.04 14.26
CA ASP A 152 -7.23 9.59 14.90
C ASP A 152 -7.15 11.09 14.65
N ALA A 153 -6.53 11.83 15.59
CA ALA A 153 -6.36 13.27 15.52
C ALA A 153 -5.54 13.72 14.30
N ALA A 154 -4.62 12.88 13.81
CA ALA A 154 -3.83 13.16 12.60
C ALA A 154 -4.73 13.37 11.37
N MET A 155 -5.89 12.72 11.30
CA MET A 155 -6.84 12.83 10.18
C MET A 155 -7.48 14.24 10.06
N PHE A 156 -7.43 15.06 11.10
CA PHE A 156 -8.00 16.41 11.11
C PHE A 156 -6.98 17.51 10.79
N LYS A 157 -5.74 17.14 10.45
CA LYS A 157 -4.68 18.08 10.08
C LYS A 157 -4.68 18.49 8.60
N GLY A 158 -5.71 18.12 7.86
CA GLY A 158 -5.84 18.43 6.43
C GLY A 158 -4.97 17.57 5.51
N VAL A 159 -4.49 16.42 5.99
CA VAL A 159 -3.68 15.45 5.23
C VAL A 159 -4.31 14.07 5.25
N GLY A 160 -4.06 13.28 4.19
CA GLY A 160 -4.67 11.96 4.05
C GLY A 160 -6.15 12.01 3.65
N THR A 161 -6.76 10.85 3.56
CA THR A 161 -8.19 10.69 3.25
C THR A 161 -8.82 9.68 4.20
N PRO A 162 -10.16 9.69 4.41
CA PRO A 162 -10.81 8.69 5.26
C PRO A 162 -10.72 7.27 4.69
N TYR A 163 -10.37 7.13 3.41
CA TYR A 163 -10.23 5.83 2.75
C TYR A 163 -8.86 5.20 3.01
N GLY A 164 -7.80 6.01 3.17
CA GLY A 164 -6.43 5.57 3.43
C GLY A 164 -5.45 6.73 3.48
N ALA A 165 -4.25 6.48 3.98
CA ALA A 165 -3.17 7.45 3.95
C ALA A 165 -2.87 7.88 2.51
N SER A 166 -2.64 9.16 2.32
CA SER A 166 -2.30 9.71 1.02
C SER A 166 -1.30 10.85 1.14
N VAL A 167 -0.58 11.12 0.07
CA VAL A 167 0.41 12.20 -0.01
C VAL A 167 0.22 13.00 -1.29
N VAL A 168 0.42 14.31 -1.19
CA VAL A 168 0.53 15.21 -2.33
C VAL A 168 1.98 15.64 -2.45
N SER A 169 2.71 15.03 -3.40
CA SER A 169 4.17 15.21 -3.49
C SER A 169 4.63 16.52 -4.12
N GLY A 170 3.76 17.22 -4.86
CA GLY A 170 4.18 18.40 -5.60
C GLY A 170 5.05 18.09 -6.84
N ASN A 171 5.56 19.15 -7.49
CA ASN A 171 6.48 19.06 -8.61
C ASN A 171 7.56 20.16 -8.48
N PRO A 172 8.86 19.85 -8.25
CA PRO A 172 9.41 18.48 -8.16
C PRO A 172 8.83 17.69 -6.96
N PRO A 173 8.80 16.34 -7.05
CA PRO A 173 8.24 15.54 -5.97
C PRO A 173 9.02 15.70 -4.67
N SER A 174 8.31 15.99 -3.58
CA SER A 174 8.81 15.91 -2.21
C SER A 174 8.39 14.58 -1.58
N GLY A 175 9.11 14.17 -0.55
CA GLY A 175 8.65 13.05 0.30
C GLY A 175 7.41 13.43 1.12
N PRO A 176 6.76 12.44 1.76
CA PRO A 176 5.64 12.73 2.66
C PRO A 176 6.04 13.64 3.82
N SER A 177 5.15 14.55 4.20
CA SER A 177 5.28 15.38 5.39
C SER A 177 5.19 14.55 6.68
N ALA A 178 5.57 15.13 7.82
CA ALA A 178 5.49 14.47 9.12
C ALA A 178 4.05 14.05 9.46
N ASP A 179 3.06 14.88 9.13
CA ASP A 179 1.64 14.60 9.38
C ASP A 179 1.11 13.48 8.45
N GLU A 180 1.49 13.46 7.18
CA GLU A 180 1.13 12.36 6.25
C GLU A 180 1.75 11.02 6.69
N LEU A 181 3.00 11.04 7.20
CA LEU A 181 3.63 9.86 7.78
C LEU A 181 2.91 9.40 9.05
N GLU A 182 2.40 10.32 9.88
CA GLU A 182 1.64 9.95 11.08
C GLU A 182 0.32 9.27 10.73
N VAL A 183 -0.40 9.76 9.71
CA VAL A 183 -1.59 9.07 9.18
C VAL A 183 -1.26 7.66 8.69
N ALA A 184 -0.13 7.48 8.00
CA ALA A 184 0.29 6.16 7.55
C ALA A 184 0.64 5.21 8.72
N ARG A 185 1.33 5.72 9.77
CA ARG A 185 1.58 4.95 11.01
C ARG A 185 0.29 4.54 11.68
N PHE A 186 -0.65 5.49 11.81
CA PHE A 186 -1.96 5.19 12.37
C PHE A 186 -2.67 4.10 11.57
N GLN A 187 -2.67 4.18 10.23
CA GLN A 187 -3.29 3.17 9.36
C GLN A 187 -2.66 1.78 9.58
N GLY A 188 -1.34 1.67 9.58
CA GLY A 188 -0.63 0.42 9.83
C GLY A 188 -0.96 -0.19 11.19
N LYS A 189 -0.94 0.63 12.25
CA LYS A 189 -1.37 0.24 13.60
C LYS A 189 -2.82 -0.26 13.63
N ARG A 190 -3.76 0.43 12.95
CA ARG A 190 -5.17 0.07 12.88
C ARG A 190 -5.35 -1.28 12.18
N VAL A 191 -4.74 -1.45 11.00
CA VAL A 191 -4.78 -2.69 10.22
C VAL A 191 -4.26 -3.87 11.03
N ALA A 192 -3.11 -3.71 11.70
CA ALA A 192 -2.52 -4.77 12.52
C ALA A 192 -3.44 -5.19 13.68
N LYS A 193 -4.05 -4.24 14.38
CA LYS A 193 -5.00 -4.53 15.47
C LYS A 193 -6.25 -5.26 14.98
N VAL A 194 -6.82 -4.86 13.84
CA VAL A 194 -8.00 -5.53 13.27
C VAL A 194 -7.63 -6.92 12.78
N ALA A 195 -6.48 -7.08 12.12
CA ALA A 195 -5.98 -8.38 11.66
C ALA A 195 -5.79 -9.35 12.84
N GLU A 196 -5.20 -8.90 13.95
CA GLU A 196 -5.01 -9.73 15.14
C GLU A 196 -6.35 -10.17 15.76
N ALA A 197 -7.33 -9.26 15.83
CA ALA A 197 -8.66 -9.58 16.36
C ALA A 197 -9.42 -10.60 15.50
N LEU A 198 -9.29 -10.52 14.17
CA LEU A 198 -9.98 -11.42 13.25
C LEU A 198 -9.27 -12.75 13.05
N ARG A 199 -7.98 -12.84 13.34
CA ARG A 199 -7.17 -14.04 13.11
C ARG A 199 -7.72 -15.28 13.81
N ALA A 200 -8.23 -15.14 15.02
CA ALA A 200 -8.81 -16.24 15.80
C ALA A 200 -10.15 -16.77 15.23
N GLN A 201 -10.80 -16.02 14.34
CA GLN A 201 -12.09 -16.36 13.76
C GLN A 201 -11.98 -17.00 12.36
N ARG A 202 -10.76 -17.06 11.79
CA ARG A 202 -10.52 -17.62 10.46
C ARG A 202 -10.13 -19.11 10.46
N ASN A 203 -10.07 -19.74 11.64
CA ASN A 203 -9.76 -21.15 11.83
C ASN A 203 -11.04 -21.96 11.95
#